data_25b9210ad2835b8a9e23321018bb4a4f
#
_entry.id   25b9210ad2835b8a9e23321018bb4a4f
#
_cell.length_a   1.000
_cell.length_b   1.000
_cell.length_c   1.000
_cell.angle_alpha   90.00
_cell.angle_beta   90.00
_cell.angle_gamma   90.00
#
_symmetry.space_group_name_H-M   'P 1'
#
loop_
_entity.id
_entity.type
_entity.pdbx_description
1 polymer ?
#
loop_
_entity_poly.entity_id
_entity_poly.type
_entity_poly.pdbx_seq_one_letter_code
_entity_poly.pdbx_strand_id
1 'polypeptide(L)'
;MSKSRLLVTNIVGIIVILLLVGFGGYYFYEKANYVKTDEAQVEAPLSQVIASANGQLSEWNVKEGDSVSQGDSVGSLKEGDKSTDVTSMIDGTIIKNNASQNQLVKAGDVLAQTADLSKIYINANIKETDLGDIEEGDSVDITVDGDSGKVFKGHVEAIGRATNSVSSMLPAQNTGNYTKVTQKVPVKISIDDASDKVLPGMNAEVKISI
;
A
#
# COMPACT_ATOMS: atom_id res chain seq x y z
N MET A 1 32.24 -49.16 22.71
CA MET A 1 32.15 -47.66 22.68
C MET A 1 32.55 -47.19 24.07
N SER A 2 33.44 -46.20 24.21
CA SER A 2 33.83 -45.69 25.53
C SER A 2 32.62 -44.95 26.17
N LYS A 3 32.47 -45.12 27.51
CA LYS A 3 31.38 -44.50 28.29
C LYS A 3 31.27 -42.98 28.03
N SER A 4 32.38 -42.32 27.75
CA SER A 4 32.44 -40.89 27.40
C SER A 4 31.77 -40.54 26.06
N ARG A 5 31.88 -41.40 25.04
CA ARG A 5 31.24 -41.19 23.74
C ARG A 5 29.71 -41.31 23.86
N LEU A 6 29.22 -42.27 24.63
CA LEU A 6 27.76 -42.41 24.89
C LEU A 6 27.21 -41.20 25.65
N LEU A 7 27.95 -40.67 26.64
CA LEU A 7 27.54 -39.46 27.36
C LEU A 7 27.48 -38.26 26.47
N VAL A 8 28.50 -38.05 25.63
CA VAL A 8 28.51 -36.94 24.67
C VAL A 8 27.35 -37.03 23.65
N THR A 9 27.11 -38.26 23.12
CA THR A 9 26.00 -38.49 22.18
C THR A 9 24.64 -38.19 22.81
N ASN A 10 24.43 -38.60 24.07
CA ASN A 10 23.18 -38.31 24.77
C ASN A 10 22.99 -36.81 25.05
N ILE A 11 24.06 -36.11 25.46
CA ILE A 11 24.01 -34.65 25.70
C ILE A 11 23.70 -33.92 24.41
N VAL A 12 24.36 -34.26 23.30
CA VAL A 12 24.07 -33.68 21.97
C VAL A 12 22.61 -33.96 21.56
N GLY A 13 22.13 -35.19 21.78
CA GLY A 13 20.74 -35.55 21.51
C GLY A 13 19.74 -34.71 22.29
N ILE A 14 19.98 -34.48 23.59
CA ILE A 14 19.14 -33.64 24.43
C ILE A 14 19.15 -32.18 23.94
N ILE A 15 20.32 -31.63 23.59
CA ILE A 15 20.44 -30.27 23.05
C ILE A 15 19.64 -30.12 21.76
N VAL A 16 19.74 -31.08 20.84
CA VAL A 16 18.99 -31.07 19.57
C VAL A 16 17.49 -31.10 19.83
N ILE A 17 17.02 -31.94 20.77
CA ILE A 17 15.60 -32.00 21.14
C ILE A 17 15.13 -30.66 21.71
N LEU A 18 15.90 -30.05 22.61
CA LEU A 18 15.56 -28.74 23.18
C LEU A 18 15.49 -27.64 22.12
N LEU A 19 16.41 -27.64 21.15
CA LEU A 19 16.37 -26.70 20.02
C LEU A 19 15.14 -26.93 19.14
N LEU A 20 14.78 -28.18 18.85
CA LEU A 20 13.58 -28.49 18.06
C LEU A 20 12.29 -28.08 18.78
N VAL A 21 12.20 -28.35 20.10
CA VAL A 21 11.04 -27.90 20.90
C VAL A 21 10.97 -26.38 20.99
N GLY A 22 12.11 -25.71 21.21
CA GLY A 22 12.17 -24.26 21.27
C GLY A 22 11.78 -23.62 19.93
N PHE A 23 12.33 -24.12 18.82
CA PHE A 23 12.02 -23.64 17.48
C PHE A 23 10.57 -23.94 17.08
N GLY A 24 10.09 -25.15 17.35
CA GLY A 24 8.70 -25.55 17.11
C GLY A 24 7.71 -24.71 17.93
N GLY A 25 8.01 -24.47 19.21
CA GLY A 25 7.21 -23.62 20.08
C GLY A 25 7.17 -22.17 19.61
N TYR A 26 8.32 -21.62 19.21
CA TYR A 26 8.39 -20.25 18.63
C TYR A 26 7.58 -20.13 17.34
N TYR A 27 7.73 -21.08 16.43
CA TYR A 27 6.99 -21.08 15.15
C TYR A 27 5.48 -21.17 15.38
N PHE A 28 5.04 -22.05 16.31
CA PHE A 28 3.63 -22.18 16.65
C PHE A 28 3.08 -20.91 17.32
N TYR A 29 3.85 -20.32 18.24
CA TYR A 29 3.48 -19.06 18.89
C TYR A 29 3.30 -17.93 17.87
N GLU A 30 4.24 -17.80 16.93
CA GLU A 30 4.19 -16.75 15.93
C GLU A 30 2.99 -16.91 15.00
N LYS A 31 2.71 -18.13 14.55
CA LYS A 31 1.56 -18.42 13.69
C LYS A 31 0.21 -18.26 14.40
N ALA A 32 0.16 -18.48 15.71
CA ALA A 32 -1.07 -18.38 16.50
C ALA A 32 -1.41 -16.94 16.93
N ASN A 33 -0.45 -16.01 16.87
CA ASN A 33 -0.65 -14.65 17.39
C ASN A 33 -0.48 -13.57 16.31
N TYR A 34 -0.04 -13.95 15.10
CA TYR A 34 0.25 -12.97 14.05
C TYR A 34 -0.16 -13.46 12.67
N VAL A 35 -0.80 -12.58 11.91
CA VAL A 35 -0.97 -12.70 10.47
C VAL A 35 0.04 -11.81 9.77
N LYS A 36 0.80 -12.38 8.82
CA LYS A 36 1.82 -11.66 8.06
C LYS A 36 1.55 -11.70 6.56
N THR A 37 1.81 -10.58 5.90
CA THR A 37 1.87 -10.53 4.45
C THR A 37 2.91 -9.51 3.97
N ASP A 38 3.60 -9.86 2.90
CA ASP A 38 4.48 -9.01 2.10
C ASP A 38 3.77 -8.42 0.86
N GLU A 39 2.48 -8.77 0.68
CA GLU A 39 1.66 -8.25 -0.39
C GLU A 39 0.87 -7.03 0.10
N ALA A 40 1.60 -6.00 0.48
CA ALA A 40 1.03 -4.74 0.94
C ALA A 40 1.69 -3.56 0.21
N GLN A 41 0.93 -2.50 0.02
CA GLN A 41 1.38 -1.31 -0.67
C GLN A 41 0.93 -0.05 0.06
N VAL A 42 1.79 0.96 0.04
CA VAL A 42 1.47 2.30 0.51
C VAL A 42 0.53 2.96 -0.47
N GLU A 43 -0.62 3.42 0.01
CA GLU A 43 -1.59 4.18 -0.78
C GLU A 43 -1.91 5.53 -0.11
N ALA A 44 -2.46 6.45 -0.88
CA ALA A 44 -2.98 7.72 -0.41
C ALA A 44 -4.21 8.11 -1.24
N PRO A 45 -5.10 8.96 -0.74
CA PRO A 45 -6.14 9.55 -1.56
C PRO A 45 -5.52 10.33 -2.73
N LEU A 46 -5.93 9.99 -3.94
CA LEU A 46 -5.42 10.56 -5.19
C LEU A 46 -6.51 11.36 -5.87
N SER A 47 -6.12 12.45 -6.51
CA SER A 47 -6.97 13.21 -7.43
C SER A 47 -6.21 13.57 -8.69
N GLN A 48 -6.92 13.67 -9.80
CA GLN A 48 -6.37 14.12 -11.07
C GLN A 48 -6.71 15.56 -11.29
N VAL A 49 -5.72 16.36 -11.64
CA VAL A 49 -5.90 17.69 -12.20
C VAL A 49 -6.14 17.53 -13.69
N ILE A 50 -7.35 17.83 -14.15
CA ILE A 50 -7.77 17.65 -15.54
C ILE A 50 -8.01 18.99 -16.25
N ALA A 51 -7.78 19.02 -17.56
CA ALA A 51 -8.19 20.13 -18.39
C ALA A 51 -9.70 20.22 -18.46
N SER A 52 -10.29 21.36 -18.07
CA SER A 52 -11.74 21.60 -18.07
C SER A 52 -12.30 21.93 -19.46
N ALA A 53 -11.43 22.33 -20.39
CA ALA A 53 -11.80 22.73 -21.77
C ALA A 53 -10.66 22.40 -22.75
N ASN A 54 -10.96 22.49 -24.05
CA ASN A 54 -9.92 22.49 -25.07
C ASN A 54 -9.21 23.84 -25.06
N GLY A 55 -7.90 23.86 -25.28
CA GLY A 55 -7.17 25.11 -25.35
C GLY A 55 -5.68 24.97 -25.26
N GLN A 56 -5.00 26.09 -25.16
CA GLN A 56 -3.58 26.15 -24.86
C GLN A 56 -3.39 26.47 -23.37
N LEU A 57 -2.52 25.72 -22.73
CA LEU A 57 -2.13 25.94 -21.33
C LEU A 57 -1.27 27.21 -21.27
N SER A 58 -1.89 28.36 -21.07
CA SER A 58 -1.21 29.67 -21.10
C SER A 58 -0.31 29.89 -19.90
N GLU A 59 -0.72 29.34 -18.74
CA GLU A 59 0.04 29.33 -17.49
C GLU A 59 0.03 27.93 -16.90
N TRP A 60 1.16 27.54 -16.35
CA TRP A 60 1.33 26.29 -15.61
C TRP A 60 2.36 26.52 -14.50
N ASN A 61 1.90 26.54 -13.25
CA ASN A 61 2.66 27.11 -12.13
C ASN A 61 3.09 26.06 -11.10
N VAL A 62 2.88 24.76 -11.38
CA VAL A 62 3.17 23.69 -10.43
C VAL A 62 4.18 22.69 -10.96
N LYS A 63 4.93 22.10 -10.04
CA LYS A 63 5.92 21.04 -10.27
C LYS A 63 5.65 19.87 -9.32
N GLU A 64 6.26 18.73 -9.62
CA GLU A 64 6.28 17.60 -8.68
C GLU A 64 6.93 18.01 -7.36
N GLY A 65 6.27 17.67 -6.25
CA GLY A 65 6.64 18.07 -4.90
C GLY A 65 5.98 19.34 -4.38
N ASP A 66 5.31 20.13 -5.23
CA ASP A 66 4.60 21.33 -4.76
C ASP A 66 3.32 20.97 -4.01
N SER A 67 3.10 21.66 -2.89
CA SER A 67 1.85 21.55 -2.12
C SER A 67 0.78 22.46 -2.71
N VAL A 68 -0.43 21.95 -2.79
CA VAL A 68 -1.61 22.66 -3.29
C VAL A 68 -2.79 22.45 -2.37
N SER A 69 -3.68 23.42 -2.29
CA SER A 69 -4.95 23.31 -1.58
C SER A 69 -6.12 23.10 -2.56
N GLN A 70 -7.22 22.54 -2.06
CA GLN A 70 -8.44 22.41 -2.84
C GLN A 70 -8.91 23.77 -3.34
N GLY A 71 -9.09 23.87 -4.66
CA GLY A 71 -9.50 25.10 -5.32
C GLY A 71 -8.37 26.03 -5.76
N ASP A 72 -7.12 25.75 -5.39
CA ASP A 72 -5.97 26.52 -5.86
C ASP A 72 -5.82 26.42 -7.36
N SER A 73 -5.60 27.57 -8.03
CA SER A 73 -5.29 27.61 -9.45
C SER A 73 -3.86 27.16 -9.70
N VAL A 74 -3.72 26.03 -10.40
CA VAL A 74 -2.43 25.43 -10.77
C VAL A 74 -2.00 25.79 -12.18
N GLY A 75 -2.91 26.38 -12.96
CA GLY A 75 -2.65 26.82 -14.34
C GLY A 75 -3.87 27.49 -14.95
N SER A 76 -3.72 27.93 -16.20
CA SER A 76 -4.79 28.61 -16.94
C SER A 76 -4.82 28.12 -18.39
N LEU A 77 -6.02 27.82 -18.89
CA LEU A 77 -6.31 27.44 -20.27
C LEU A 77 -6.82 28.61 -21.05
N LYS A 78 -6.30 28.81 -22.25
CA LYS A 78 -6.75 29.84 -23.19
C LYS A 78 -7.39 29.22 -24.44
N GLU A 79 -8.64 29.55 -24.69
CA GLU A 79 -9.39 29.20 -25.91
C GLU A 79 -9.87 30.49 -26.57
N GLY A 80 -9.16 30.96 -27.62
CA GLY A 80 -9.38 32.26 -28.20
C GLY A 80 -9.14 33.39 -27.19
N ASP A 81 -10.18 34.21 -26.92
CA ASP A 81 -10.11 35.31 -25.94
C ASP A 81 -10.57 34.87 -24.51
N LYS A 82 -11.04 33.65 -24.36
CA LYS A 82 -11.51 33.13 -23.06
C LYS A 82 -10.37 32.45 -22.31
N SER A 83 -10.22 32.81 -21.04
CA SER A 83 -9.33 32.13 -20.08
C SER A 83 -10.15 31.36 -19.06
N THR A 84 -9.71 30.15 -18.72
CA THR A 84 -10.35 29.27 -17.73
C THR A 84 -9.27 28.69 -16.83
N ASP A 85 -9.44 28.82 -15.53
CA ASP A 85 -8.49 28.28 -14.55
C ASP A 85 -8.56 26.77 -14.46
N VAL A 86 -7.41 26.16 -14.25
CA VAL A 86 -7.26 24.75 -13.88
C VAL A 86 -6.96 24.71 -12.40
N THR A 87 -7.81 24.01 -11.62
CA THR A 87 -7.71 24.01 -10.17
C THR A 87 -7.45 22.61 -9.61
N SER A 88 -6.81 22.55 -8.43
CA SER A 88 -6.71 21.31 -7.67
C SER A 88 -8.05 20.93 -7.05
N MET A 89 -8.37 19.63 -7.08
CA MET A 89 -9.62 19.09 -6.53
C MET A 89 -9.53 18.72 -5.05
N ILE A 90 -8.30 18.55 -4.53
CA ILE A 90 -8.03 18.18 -3.13
C ILE A 90 -6.83 18.95 -2.59
N ASP A 91 -6.72 19.02 -1.26
CA ASP A 91 -5.47 19.38 -0.59
C ASP A 91 -4.45 18.25 -0.80
N GLY A 92 -3.18 18.59 -0.99
CA GLY A 92 -2.13 17.58 -1.11
C GLY A 92 -0.88 18.07 -1.84
N THR A 93 -0.11 17.13 -2.33
CA THR A 93 1.14 17.34 -3.05
C THR A 93 1.03 16.86 -4.48
N ILE A 94 1.56 17.60 -5.43
CA ILE A 94 1.68 17.17 -6.84
C ILE A 94 2.69 16.03 -6.92
N ILE A 95 2.23 14.81 -7.14
CA ILE A 95 3.10 13.63 -7.22
C ILE A 95 3.51 13.29 -8.64
N LYS A 96 2.78 13.82 -9.64
CA LYS A 96 3.09 13.64 -11.05
C LYS A 96 2.65 14.85 -11.84
N ASN A 97 3.54 15.32 -12.72
CA ASN A 97 3.28 16.42 -13.65
C ASN A 97 3.42 15.94 -15.09
N ASN A 98 2.32 15.99 -15.86
CA ASN A 98 2.28 15.58 -17.26
C ASN A 98 2.14 16.79 -18.23
N ALA A 99 2.07 18.01 -17.71
CA ALA A 99 1.77 19.20 -18.48
C ALA A 99 2.94 20.20 -18.50
N SER A 100 2.95 21.01 -19.52
CA SER A 100 3.92 22.11 -19.69
C SER A 100 3.22 23.35 -20.23
N GLN A 101 3.74 24.50 -19.84
CA GLN A 101 3.25 25.77 -20.38
C GLN A 101 3.31 25.81 -21.92
N ASN A 102 2.30 26.41 -22.54
CA ASN A 102 2.07 26.49 -23.99
C ASN A 102 1.68 25.17 -24.68
N GLN A 103 1.46 24.11 -23.94
CA GLN A 103 0.93 22.85 -24.47
C GLN A 103 -0.53 23.02 -24.93
N LEU A 104 -0.89 22.40 -26.05
CA LEU A 104 -2.28 22.24 -26.46
C LEU A 104 -2.87 21.01 -25.75
N VAL A 105 -4.02 21.19 -25.12
CA VAL A 105 -4.72 20.16 -24.37
C VAL A 105 -6.19 20.08 -24.76
N LYS A 106 -6.78 18.93 -24.50
CA LYS A 106 -8.21 18.70 -24.72
C LYS A 106 -8.92 18.55 -23.37
N ALA A 107 -10.21 18.87 -23.35
CA ALA A 107 -11.04 18.62 -22.19
C ALA A 107 -10.94 17.14 -21.77
N GLY A 108 -10.64 16.90 -20.49
CA GLY A 108 -10.42 15.58 -19.92
C GLY A 108 -8.96 15.09 -19.90
N ASP A 109 -8.03 15.78 -20.55
CA ASP A 109 -6.60 15.43 -20.45
C ASP A 109 -6.11 15.57 -19.00
N VAL A 110 -5.37 14.56 -18.51
CA VAL A 110 -4.78 14.58 -17.17
C VAL A 110 -3.48 15.35 -17.19
N LEU A 111 -3.48 16.52 -16.54
CA LEU A 111 -2.36 17.47 -16.50
C LEU A 111 -1.41 17.17 -15.34
N ALA A 112 -1.94 16.79 -14.18
CA ALA A 112 -1.17 16.40 -13.01
C ALA A 112 -1.94 15.42 -12.13
N GLN A 113 -1.25 14.82 -11.16
CA GLN A 113 -1.86 14.04 -10.10
C GLN A 113 -1.46 14.61 -8.75
N THR A 114 -2.45 14.78 -7.87
CA THR A 114 -2.28 15.23 -6.50
C THR A 114 -2.56 14.07 -5.54
N ALA A 115 -1.74 13.92 -4.51
CA ALA A 115 -1.93 12.96 -3.43
C ALA A 115 -2.03 13.68 -2.08
N ASP A 116 -2.98 13.27 -1.24
CA ASP A 116 -3.02 13.72 0.16
C ASP A 116 -2.05 12.85 0.98
N LEU A 117 -0.81 13.32 1.09
CA LEU A 117 0.24 12.60 1.82
C LEU A 117 0.05 12.62 3.34
N SER A 118 -0.90 13.41 3.86
CA SER A 118 -1.27 13.39 5.28
C SER A 118 -2.19 12.23 5.64
N LYS A 119 -2.79 11.57 4.63
CA LYS A 119 -3.73 10.46 4.78
C LYS A 119 -3.23 9.18 4.10
N ILE A 120 -1.93 8.93 4.24
CA ILE A 120 -1.31 7.69 3.77
C ILE A 120 -1.86 6.51 4.58
N TYR A 121 -2.10 5.40 3.92
CA TYR A 121 -2.48 4.13 4.52
C TYR A 121 -1.81 2.97 3.79
N ILE A 122 -1.83 1.79 4.40
CA ILE A 122 -1.35 0.56 3.78
C ILE A 122 -2.55 -0.26 3.32
N ASN A 123 -2.53 -0.68 2.07
CA ASN A 123 -3.48 -1.64 1.51
C ASN A 123 -2.79 -3.01 1.47
N ALA A 124 -3.18 -3.90 2.38
CA ALA A 124 -2.60 -5.23 2.53
C ALA A 124 -3.53 -6.31 1.98
N ASN A 125 -3.00 -7.21 1.16
CA ASN A 125 -3.74 -8.33 0.60
C ASN A 125 -3.60 -9.55 1.52
N ILE A 126 -4.66 -9.83 2.28
CA ILE A 126 -4.72 -10.94 3.23
C ILE A 126 -5.42 -12.14 2.60
N LYS A 127 -4.90 -13.35 2.85
CA LYS A 127 -5.55 -14.58 2.40
C LYS A 127 -6.89 -14.77 3.11
N GLU A 128 -7.91 -15.22 2.37
CA GLU A 128 -9.24 -15.49 2.94
C GLU A 128 -9.21 -16.49 4.11
N THR A 129 -8.21 -17.38 4.15
CA THR A 129 -8.01 -18.37 5.22
C THR A 129 -7.59 -17.74 6.55
N ASP A 130 -6.94 -16.59 6.51
CA ASP A 130 -6.35 -15.93 7.66
C ASP A 130 -7.21 -14.72 8.09
N LEU A 131 -8.25 -14.40 7.32
CA LEU A 131 -9.11 -13.24 7.55
C LEU A 131 -10.00 -13.38 8.78
N GLY A 132 -10.36 -14.63 9.13
CA GLY A 132 -11.22 -14.92 10.28
C GLY A 132 -10.62 -14.57 11.63
N ASP A 133 -9.31 -14.40 11.67
CA ASP A 133 -8.53 -14.10 12.88
C ASP A 133 -8.25 -12.59 13.03
N ILE A 134 -8.67 -11.75 12.06
CA ILE A 134 -8.39 -10.30 12.01
C ILE A 134 -9.65 -9.51 12.32
N GLU A 135 -9.52 -8.50 13.20
CA GLU A 135 -10.58 -7.58 13.54
C GLU A 135 -10.17 -6.11 13.28
N GLU A 136 -11.17 -5.24 13.05
CA GLU A 136 -10.94 -3.80 12.97
C GLU A 136 -10.43 -3.29 14.34
N GLY A 137 -9.32 -2.54 14.34
CA GLY A 137 -8.63 -2.07 15.53
C GLY A 137 -7.41 -2.90 15.93
N ASP A 138 -7.16 -4.06 15.31
CA ASP A 138 -5.96 -4.86 15.58
C ASP A 138 -4.69 -4.07 15.30
N SER A 139 -3.69 -4.22 16.20
CA SER A 139 -2.41 -3.54 16.08
C SER A 139 -1.56 -4.14 14.98
N VAL A 140 -0.88 -3.30 14.22
CA VAL A 140 -0.06 -3.70 13.08
C VAL A 140 1.33 -3.11 13.16
N ASP A 141 2.34 -3.96 12.96
CA ASP A 141 3.71 -3.57 12.70
C ASP A 141 3.91 -3.48 11.17
N ILE A 142 4.39 -2.35 10.70
CA ILE A 142 4.52 -2.04 9.26
C ILE A 142 5.99 -1.75 8.96
N THR A 143 6.54 -2.41 7.96
CA THR A 143 7.86 -2.10 7.41
C THR A 143 7.70 -1.71 5.95
N VAL A 144 8.14 -0.51 5.58
CA VAL A 144 8.07 -0.01 4.20
C VAL A 144 9.45 -0.13 3.55
N ASP A 145 9.53 -0.66 2.34
CA ASP A 145 10.80 -0.90 1.65
C ASP A 145 11.65 0.36 1.48
N GLY A 146 11.00 1.51 1.30
CA GLY A 146 11.67 2.81 1.19
C GLY A 146 12.30 3.32 2.50
N ASP A 147 11.91 2.79 3.66
CA ASP A 147 12.46 3.12 4.99
C ASP A 147 12.57 1.86 5.86
N SER A 148 13.19 0.80 5.33
CA SER A 148 13.27 -0.54 5.91
C SER A 148 13.99 -0.60 7.27
N GLY A 149 14.68 0.46 7.68
CA GLY A 149 15.30 0.59 9.01
C GLY A 149 14.32 0.95 10.13
N LYS A 150 13.07 1.26 9.81
CA LYS A 150 12.05 1.71 10.76
C LYS A 150 10.83 0.80 10.70
N VAL A 151 10.34 0.38 11.85
CA VAL A 151 9.03 -0.26 12.00
C VAL A 151 8.04 0.80 12.43
N PHE A 152 7.04 1.03 11.60
CA PHE A 152 5.91 1.92 11.90
C PHE A 152 4.83 1.13 12.63
N LYS A 153 4.04 1.82 13.43
CA LYS A 153 2.85 1.27 14.07
C LYS A 153 1.62 1.71 13.29
N GLY A 154 0.58 0.94 13.43
CA GLY A 154 -0.72 1.24 12.86
C GLY A 154 -1.78 0.29 13.38
N HIS A 155 -2.96 0.37 12.82
CA HIS A 155 -4.06 -0.51 13.17
C HIS A 155 -4.93 -0.82 11.95
N VAL A 156 -5.65 -1.93 12.00
CA VAL A 156 -6.62 -2.31 10.98
C VAL A 156 -7.77 -1.29 11.01
N GLU A 157 -7.92 -0.53 9.93
CA GLU A 157 -8.96 0.51 9.79
C GLU A 157 -10.25 -0.06 9.20
N ALA A 158 -10.11 -0.92 8.18
CA ALA A 158 -11.25 -1.55 7.54
C ALA A 158 -10.85 -2.84 6.82
N ILE A 159 -11.74 -3.81 6.83
CA ILE A 159 -11.59 -5.07 6.10
C ILE A 159 -12.48 -5.01 4.86
N GLY A 160 -11.91 -5.30 3.69
CA GLY A 160 -12.62 -5.32 2.41
C GLY A 160 -13.76 -6.33 2.42
N ARG A 161 -14.88 -5.97 1.79
CA ARG A 161 -16.09 -6.82 1.72
C ARG A 161 -16.14 -7.68 0.47
N ALA A 162 -15.09 -7.68 -0.33
CA ALA A 162 -14.96 -8.47 -1.55
C ALA A 162 -13.50 -8.89 -1.74
N THR A 163 -13.30 -10.05 -2.38
CA THR A 163 -11.96 -10.49 -2.77
C THR A 163 -11.48 -9.72 -4.00
N ASN A 164 -10.17 -9.67 -4.20
CA ASN A 164 -9.57 -9.00 -5.35
C ASN A 164 -10.04 -9.57 -6.71
N SER A 165 -10.47 -10.84 -6.73
CA SER A 165 -11.00 -11.47 -7.95
C SER A 165 -12.35 -10.89 -8.40
N VAL A 166 -13.16 -10.38 -7.48
CA VAL A 166 -14.44 -9.72 -7.81
C VAL A 166 -14.19 -8.33 -8.39
N SER A 167 -13.14 -7.65 -7.93
CA SER A 167 -12.74 -6.32 -8.43
C SER A 167 -12.07 -6.38 -9.81
N SER A 168 -11.57 -7.54 -10.22
CA SER A 168 -10.99 -7.75 -11.54
C SER A 168 -12.09 -7.98 -12.55
N MET A 169 -12.44 -6.97 -13.36
CA MET A 169 -13.44 -7.07 -14.44
C MET A 169 -13.02 -7.97 -15.61
N LEU A 170 -11.91 -8.67 -15.53
CA LEU A 170 -11.47 -9.61 -16.54
C LEU A 170 -12.21 -10.94 -16.34
N PRO A 171 -12.98 -11.42 -17.35
CA PRO A 171 -13.60 -12.75 -17.28
C PRO A 171 -12.48 -13.78 -17.13
N ALA A 172 -12.49 -14.54 -16.03
CA ALA A 172 -11.66 -15.72 -15.94
C ALA A 172 -12.00 -16.62 -17.13
N GLN A 173 -11.04 -16.87 -18.03
CA GLN A 173 -11.22 -17.87 -19.08
C GLN A 173 -11.36 -19.24 -18.40
N ASN A 174 -12.59 -19.69 -18.30
CA ASN A 174 -12.93 -21.02 -17.78
C ASN A 174 -12.42 -22.08 -18.77
N THR A 175 -11.17 -22.48 -18.64
CA THR A 175 -10.59 -23.65 -19.31
C THR A 175 -10.91 -24.92 -18.51
N GLY A 176 -12.17 -25.24 -18.28
CA GLY A 176 -12.67 -26.56 -17.85
C GLY A 176 -12.05 -27.24 -16.59
N ASN A 177 -10.94 -26.79 -16.06
CA ASN A 177 -10.31 -27.29 -14.83
C ASN A 177 -10.41 -26.23 -13.72
N TYR A 178 -11.33 -26.42 -12.78
CA TYR A 178 -11.43 -25.59 -11.58
C TYR A 178 -10.31 -25.98 -10.59
N THR A 179 -9.25 -25.18 -10.53
CA THR A 179 -8.26 -25.28 -9.46
C THR A 179 -8.64 -24.26 -8.37
N LYS A 180 -8.96 -24.71 -7.16
CA LYS A 180 -9.21 -23.84 -6.03
C LYS A 180 -7.91 -23.08 -5.69
N VAL A 181 -7.88 -21.79 -5.95
CA VAL A 181 -6.82 -20.88 -5.52
C VAL A 181 -7.32 -20.06 -4.33
N THR A 182 -6.47 -19.87 -3.31
CA THR A 182 -6.80 -19.03 -2.15
C THR A 182 -7.00 -17.60 -2.64
N GLN A 183 -8.16 -17.04 -2.35
CA GLN A 183 -8.48 -15.66 -2.68
C GLN A 183 -7.85 -14.71 -1.64
N LYS A 184 -7.68 -13.44 -2.01
CA LYS A 184 -7.16 -12.39 -1.14
C LYS A 184 -8.17 -11.29 -0.98
N VAL A 185 -8.25 -10.74 0.23
CA VAL A 185 -9.12 -9.64 0.60
C VAL A 185 -8.26 -8.44 0.94
N PRO A 186 -8.52 -7.25 0.37
CA PRO A 186 -7.79 -6.05 0.72
C PRO A 186 -8.17 -5.61 2.14
N VAL A 187 -7.17 -5.32 2.96
CA VAL A 187 -7.31 -4.79 4.33
C VAL A 187 -6.63 -3.44 4.37
N LYS A 188 -7.39 -2.41 4.73
CA LYS A 188 -6.88 -1.06 4.92
C LYS A 188 -6.32 -0.92 6.32
N ILE A 189 -5.08 -0.48 6.42
CA ILE A 189 -4.34 -0.35 7.67
C ILE A 189 -3.85 1.10 7.77
N SER A 190 -4.12 1.77 8.89
CA SER A 190 -3.53 3.09 9.17
C SER A 190 -2.03 2.96 9.40
N ILE A 191 -1.30 4.03 9.19
CA ILE A 191 0.11 4.12 9.55
C ILE A 191 0.31 5.35 10.43
N ASP A 192 0.87 5.13 11.62
CA ASP A 192 1.12 6.20 12.57
C ASP A 192 2.51 6.80 12.32
N ASP A 193 2.61 8.13 12.37
CA ASP A 193 3.88 8.87 12.23
C ASP A 193 4.73 8.43 11.02
N ALA A 194 4.07 8.31 9.85
CA ALA A 194 4.76 8.01 8.60
C ALA A 194 5.88 9.04 8.36
N SER A 195 7.07 8.56 7.99
CA SER A 195 8.18 9.46 7.64
C SER A 195 8.01 10.02 6.22
N ASP A 196 8.67 11.15 5.93
CA ASP A 196 8.68 11.77 4.59
C ASP A 196 9.27 10.85 3.49
N LYS A 197 9.88 9.73 3.89
CA LYS A 197 10.38 8.71 2.95
C LYS A 197 9.32 7.72 2.49
N VAL A 198 8.18 7.66 3.19
CA VAL A 198 7.06 6.78 2.85
C VAL A 198 6.22 7.45 1.79
N LEU A 199 6.28 6.91 0.56
CA LEU A 199 5.59 7.47 -0.60
C LEU A 199 4.55 6.49 -1.14
N PRO A 200 3.42 6.97 -1.66
CA PRO A 200 2.43 6.13 -2.34
C PRO A 200 3.05 5.32 -3.46
N GLY A 201 2.66 4.04 -3.55
CA GLY A 201 3.19 3.09 -4.52
C GLY A 201 4.36 2.23 -4.01
N MET A 202 4.92 2.53 -2.83
CA MET A 202 5.96 1.68 -2.22
C MET A 202 5.38 0.39 -1.68
N ASN A 203 6.17 -0.69 -1.74
CA ASN A 203 5.82 -1.96 -1.10
C ASN A 203 6.05 -1.89 0.40
N ALA A 204 5.27 -2.70 1.11
CA ALA A 204 5.37 -2.84 2.55
C ALA A 204 5.17 -4.30 2.98
N GLU A 205 5.73 -4.65 4.12
CA GLU A 205 5.42 -5.86 4.87
C GLU A 205 4.60 -5.47 6.10
N VAL A 206 3.54 -6.23 6.39
CA VAL A 206 2.71 -6.01 7.57
C VAL A 206 2.62 -7.26 8.43
N LYS A 207 2.61 -7.05 9.74
CA LYS A 207 2.44 -8.06 10.77
C LYS A 207 1.32 -7.62 11.70
N ILE A 208 0.17 -8.25 11.55
CA ILE A 208 -1.05 -7.98 12.32
C ILE A 208 -1.05 -8.86 13.57
N SER A 209 -1.26 -8.27 14.73
CA SER A 209 -1.43 -9.00 16.01
C SER A 209 -2.90 -9.39 16.16
N ILE A 210 -3.15 -10.70 16.34
CA ILE A 210 -4.49 -11.29 16.45
C ILE A 210 -4.73 -11.88 17.83
#